data_18156d0308ced79c88a7d7e22f3acb7a
#
_entry.id   18156d0308ced79c88a7d7e22f3acb7a
#
_cell.length_a   1.000
_cell.length_b   1.000
_cell.length_c   1.000
_cell.angle_alpha   90.00
_cell.angle_beta   90.00
_cell.angle_gamma   90.00
#
_symmetry.space_group_name_H-M   'P 1'
#
loop_
_entity.id
_entity.type
_entity.pdbx_description
1 polymer ?
#
loop_
_entity_poly.entity_id
_entity_poly.type
_entity_poly.pdbx_seq_one_letter_code
_entity_poly.pdbx_strand_id
1 'polypeptide(L)'
;LGMHYTSVPNILKVLNPLFLDELRLQLAEAGDNRRKLLNLRKRLARIRVFDPACGSGNFLVIAYKQMREIEAEINRRRGEADRRTDIPLTNFRGIEIRHFAAEVARLALVIAEYQCDELHRGRRLALAEFLPLENDNWITHGNALRLDWTKVCPPTGTGGVKLTEDDLFQTPLEQAEFDFENEGGETYICGNPPYVGGKKQDPNQKEDIATIFAGRQHKNLETMYAASC
;
A
#
# COMPACT_ATOMS: atom_id res chain seq x y z
N LEU A 1 -8.53 -22.05 -14.09
CA LEU A 1 -7.29 -21.26 -14.07
C LEU A 1 -6.79 -21.26 -12.63
N GLY A 2 -5.58 -21.87 -12.41
CA GLY A 2 -5.02 -22.00 -11.07
C GLY A 2 -4.67 -20.64 -10.50
N MET A 3 -5.02 -20.38 -9.24
CA MET A 3 -4.49 -19.26 -8.50
C MET A 3 -2.99 -19.52 -8.27
N HIS A 4 -2.14 -18.73 -8.89
CA HIS A 4 -0.70 -18.80 -8.64
C HIS A 4 -0.39 -18.04 -7.38
N TYR A 5 -0.12 -18.76 -6.31
CA TYR A 5 0.36 -18.16 -5.06
C TYR A 5 1.82 -17.72 -5.22
N THR A 6 2.09 -16.44 -5.03
CA THR A 6 3.46 -15.93 -5.01
C THR A 6 4.05 -16.15 -3.63
N SER A 7 5.16 -16.88 -3.54
CA SER A 7 5.83 -17.15 -2.26
C SER A 7 6.43 -15.90 -1.64
N VAL A 8 6.49 -15.85 -0.31
CA VAL A 8 7.05 -14.71 0.44
C VAL A 8 8.44 -14.29 -0.07
N PRO A 9 9.41 -15.20 -0.32
CA PRO A 9 10.71 -14.80 -0.86
C PRO A 9 10.63 -14.09 -2.21
N ASN A 10 9.70 -14.50 -3.09
CA ASN A 10 9.53 -13.85 -4.38
C ASN A 10 8.85 -12.48 -4.26
N ILE A 11 7.91 -12.33 -3.33
CA ILE A 11 7.31 -11.03 -3.01
C ILE A 11 8.40 -10.07 -2.51
N LEU A 12 9.24 -10.50 -1.59
CA LEU A 12 10.32 -9.68 -1.04
C LEU A 12 11.37 -9.29 -2.09
N LYS A 13 11.63 -10.11 -3.12
CA LYS A 13 12.48 -9.71 -4.25
C LYS A 13 11.95 -8.51 -5.02
N VAL A 14 10.64 -8.27 -4.95
CA VAL A 14 10.00 -7.09 -5.56
C VAL A 14 9.95 -5.93 -4.57
N LEU A 15 9.46 -6.17 -3.35
CA LEU A 15 9.23 -5.10 -2.37
C LEU A 15 10.52 -4.51 -1.81
N ASN A 16 11.57 -5.34 -1.63
CA ASN A 16 12.84 -4.87 -1.08
C ASN A 16 13.46 -3.76 -1.94
N PRO A 17 13.80 -3.98 -3.22
CA PRO A 17 14.40 -2.94 -4.04
C PRO A 17 13.41 -1.81 -4.39
N LEU A 18 12.10 -2.04 -4.27
CA LEU A 18 11.09 -1.03 -4.59
C LEU A 18 11.05 0.08 -3.55
N PHE A 19 11.07 -0.24 -2.24
CA PHE A 19 11.00 0.74 -1.15
C PHE A 19 11.49 0.25 0.21
N LEU A 20 11.46 -1.06 0.50
CA LEU A 20 11.76 -1.54 1.86
C LEU A 20 13.23 -1.39 2.23
N ASP A 21 14.14 -1.57 1.29
CA ASP A 21 15.58 -1.45 1.55
C ASP A 21 15.96 0.00 1.87
N GLU A 22 15.34 0.96 1.18
CA GLU A 22 15.52 2.38 1.49
C GLU A 22 15.01 2.74 2.89
N LEU A 23 13.83 2.25 3.27
CA LEU A 23 13.28 2.48 4.61
C LEU A 23 14.15 1.87 5.70
N ARG A 24 14.69 0.67 5.49
CA ARG A 24 15.63 0.04 6.43
C ARG A 24 16.95 0.79 6.53
N LEU A 25 17.44 1.32 5.42
CA LEU A 25 18.64 2.16 5.40
C LEU A 25 18.40 3.43 6.23
N GLN A 26 17.30 4.13 6.02
CA GLN A 26 16.93 5.32 6.80
C GLN A 26 16.78 5.01 8.29
N LEU A 27 16.22 3.85 8.64
CA LEU A 27 16.14 3.40 10.01
C LEU A 27 17.54 3.19 10.63
N ALA A 28 18.46 2.60 9.86
CA ALA A 28 19.84 2.42 10.30
C ALA A 28 20.58 3.76 10.48
N GLU A 29 20.44 4.68 9.54
CA GLU A 29 21.03 6.03 9.57
C GLU A 29 20.42 6.93 10.65
N ALA A 30 19.18 6.68 11.04
CA ALA A 30 18.54 7.42 12.13
C ALA A 30 19.17 7.11 13.49
N GLY A 31 19.72 5.87 13.68
CA GLY A 31 20.25 5.44 14.97
C GLY A 31 19.22 5.66 16.08
N ASP A 32 19.62 6.36 17.14
CA ASP A 32 18.74 6.73 18.27
C ASP A 32 18.25 8.19 18.19
N ASN A 33 18.42 8.85 17.05
CA ASN A 33 17.95 10.22 16.87
C ASN A 33 16.42 10.27 16.83
N ARG A 34 15.83 10.78 17.92
CA ARG A 34 14.37 10.82 18.09
C ARG A 34 13.63 11.57 16.99
N ARG A 35 14.22 12.66 16.43
CA ARG A 35 13.61 13.45 15.35
C ARG A 35 13.61 12.68 14.03
N LYS A 36 14.75 12.08 13.65
CA LYS A 36 14.85 11.24 12.43
C LYS A 36 13.91 10.05 12.51
N LEU A 37 13.85 9.36 13.63
CA LEU A 37 12.92 8.24 13.86
C LEU A 37 11.46 8.69 13.73
N LEU A 38 11.09 9.86 14.27
CA LEU A 38 9.74 10.41 14.14
C LEU A 38 9.39 10.72 12.68
N ASN A 39 10.32 11.33 11.94
CA ASN A 39 10.12 11.65 10.53
C ASN A 39 9.93 10.37 9.69
N LEU A 40 10.76 9.33 9.92
CA LEU A 40 10.61 8.05 9.26
C LEU A 40 9.25 7.39 9.58
N ARG A 41 8.77 7.46 10.84
CA ARG A 41 7.45 6.96 11.20
C ARG A 41 6.32 7.72 10.48
N LYS A 42 6.41 9.05 10.38
CA LYS A 42 5.47 9.86 9.62
C LYS A 42 5.47 9.51 8.12
N ARG A 43 6.65 9.23 7.56
CA ARG A 43 6.79 8.75 6.17
C ARG A 43 6.06 7.41 6.00
N LEU A 44 6.31 6.42 6.87
CA LEU A 44 5.63 5.11 6.84
C LEU A 44 4.10 5.25 6.86
N ALA A 45 3.57 6.12 7.70
CA ALA A 45 2.13 6.36 7.81
C ALA A 45 1.49 6.92 6.52
N ARG A 46 2.28 7.49 5.59
CA ARG A 46 1.81 8.09 4.34
C ARG A 46 2.06 7.24 3.11
N ILE A 47 2.90 6.21 3.20
CA ILE A 47 3.16 5.29 2.09
C ILE A 47 1.88 4.51 1.76
N ARG A 48 1.56 4.46 0.47
CA ARG A 48 0.51 3.62 -0.09
C ARG A 48 1.12 2.50 -0.92
N VAL A 49 0.55 1.32 -0.79
CA VAL A 49 0.90 0.15 -1.61
C VAL A 49 -0.34 -0.25 -2.39
N PHE A 50 -0.21 -0.33 -3.69
CA PHE A 50 -1.31 -0.64 -4.60
C PHE A 50 -0.99 -1.87 -5.45
N ASP A 51 -1.86 -2.87 -5.40
CA ASP A 51 -1.79 -4.07 -6.23
C ASP A 51 -3.06 -4.17 -7.11
N PRO A 52 -2.94 -3.90 -8.41
CA PRO A 52 -4.09 -3.90 -9.33
C PRO A 52 -4.62 -5.30 -9.67
N ALA A 53 -4.00 -6.36 -9.20
CA ALA A 53 -4.43 -7.75 -9.38
C ALA A 53 -4.13 -8.57 -8.12
N CYS A 54 -4.64 -8.10 -6.97
CA CYS A 54 -4.14 -8.49 -5.65
C CYS A 54 -4.47 -9.94 -5.24
N GLY A 55 -5.39 -10.62 -5.92
CA GLY A 55 -5.81 -11.96 -5.53
C GLY A 55 -6.30 -11.98 -4.09
N SER A 56 -5.71 -12.85 -3.27
CA SER A 56 -5.95 -12.93 -1.82
C SER A 56 -5.13 -11.91 -1.00
N GLY A 57 -4.51 -10.90 -1.62
CA GLY A 57 -3.83 -9.81 -0.95
C GLY A 57 -2.39 -10.09 -0.49
N ASN A 58 -1.73 -11.11 -0.99
CA ASN A 58 -0.42 -11.54 -0.49
C ASN A 58 0.66 -10.43 -0.54
N PHE A 59 0.75 -9.67 -1.65
CA PHE A 59 1.70 -8.57 -1.75
C PHE A 59 1.40 -7.49 -0.71
N LEU A 60 0.13 -7.13 -0.54
CA LEU A 60 -0.31 -6.11 0.42
C LEU A 60 -0.04 -6.54 1.86
N VAL A 61 -0.36 -7.80 2.21
CA VAL A 61 -0.11 -8.36 3.54
C VAL A 61 1.37 -8.38 3.89
N ILE A 62 2.23 -8.81 2.96
CA ILE A 62 3.67 -8.85 3.22
C ILE A 62 4.25 -7.44 3.31
N ALA A 63 3.83 -6.52 2.43
CA ALA A 63 4.23 -5.11 2.51
C ALA A 63 3.83 -4.51 3.87
N TYR A 64 2.58 -4.71 4.30
CA TYR A 64 2.08 -4.25 5.59
C TYR A 64 2.95 -4.78 6.74
N LYS A 65 3.17 -6.10 6.81
CA LYS A 65 3.96 -6.71 7.89
C LYS A 65 5.40 -6.17 7.95
N GLN A 66 6.04 -5.98 6.79
CA GLN A 66 7.39 -5.44 6.73
C GLN A 66 7.46 -3.97 7.18
N MET A 67 6.48 -3.16 6.81
CA MET A 67 6.39 -1.77 7.28
C MET A 67 6.12 -1.71 8.79
N ARG A 68 5.27 -2.60 9.34
CA ARG A 68 4.99 -2.71 10.76
C ARG A 68 6.21 -3.15 11.57
N GLU A 69 7.07 -4.01 11.00
CA GLU A 69 8.35 -4.41 11.62
C GLU A 69 9.29 -3.18 11.77
N ILE A 70 9.39 -2.35 10.73
CA ILE A 70 10.18 -1.11 10.76
C ILE A 70 9.59 -0.13 11.79
N GLU A 71 8.27 0.06 11.81
CA GLU A 71 7.59 0.93 12.77
C GLU A 71 7.79 0.47 14.21
N ALA A 72 7.71 -0.83 14.47
CA ALA A 72 7.94 -1.40 15.80
C ALA A 72 9.36 -1.12 16.30
N GLU A 73 10.37 -1.24 15.42
CA GLU A 73 11.74 -0.91 15.78
C GLU A 73 11.92 0.59 16.05
N ILE A 74 11.26 1.46 15.27
CA ILE A 74 11.23 2.91 15.55
C ILE A 74 10.63 3.16 16.95
N ASN A 75 9.47 2.56 17.25
CA ASN A 75 8.78 2.74 18.52
C ASN A 75 9.63 2.23 19.69
N ARG A 76 10.31 1.09 19.53
CA ARG A 76 11.24 0.54 20.53
C ARG A 76 12.39 1.51 20.83
N ARG A 77 13.07 2.05 19.79
CA ARG A 77 14.18 3.01 19.96
C ARG A 77 13.72 4.34 20.58
N ARG A 78 12.47 4.72 20.37
CA ARG A 78 11.88 5.93 20.97
C ARG A 78 11.39 5.73 22.39
N GLY A 79 11.31 4.48 22.89
CA GLY A 79 10.73 4.14 24.19
C GLY A 79 9.18 4.19 24.18
N GLU A 80 8.56 3.97 23.04
CA GLU A 80 7.11 4.02 22.79
C GLU A 80 6.57 2.65 22.33
N ALA A 81 7.06 1.54 22.93
CA ALA A 81 6.77 0.18 22.45
C ALA A 81 5.26 -0.16 22.40
N ASP A 82 4.47 0.37 23.32
CA ASP A 82 3.02 0.12 23.39
C ASP A 82 2.19 1.02 22.45
N ARG A 83 2.85 1.89 21.70
CA ARG A 83 2.17 2.84 20.81
C ARG A 83 1.40 2.13 19.71
N ARG A 84 0.15 2.57 19.48
CA ARG A 84 -0.66 2.15 18.33
C ARG A 84 0.04 2.51 17.01
N THR A 85 -0.18 1.69 16.00
CA THR A 85 0.34 1.96 14.66
C THR A 85 -0.21 3.27 14.08
N ASP A 86 0.65 4.00 13.38
CA ASP A 86 0.24 5.15 12.56
C ASP A 86 0.02 4.72 11.09
N ILE A 87 0.24 3.44 10.73
CA ILE A 87 0.08 2.90 9.36
C ILE A 87 -1.33 2.36 9.17
N PRO A 88 -2.23 3.08 8.47
CA PRO A 88 -3.59 2.64 8.30
C PRO A 88 -3.71 1.56 7.23
N LEU A 89 -4.61 0.58 7.42
CA LEU A 89 -4.90 -0.44 6.40
C LEU A 89 -5.43 0.17 5.08
N THR A 90 -6.09 1.32 5.15
CA THR A 90 -6.59 2.07 3.99
C THR A 90 -5.51 2.48 3.00
N ASN A 91 -4.24 2.43 3.40
CA ASN A 91 -3.09 2.67 2.53
C ASN A 91 -2.72 1.44 1.67
N PHE A 92 -3.27 0.26 1.97
CA PHE A 92 -3.02 -0.97 1.23
C PHE A 92 -4.20 -1.25 0.31
N ARG A 93 -4.09 -0.77 -0.93
CA ARG A 93 -5.16 -0.75 -1.90
C ARG A 93 -4.99 -1.88 -2.91
N GLY A 94 -6.10 -2.48 -3.33
CA GLY A 94 -6.06 -3.53 -4.32
C GLY A 94 -7.27 -3.54 -5.24
N ILE A 95 -7.10 -4.14 -6.42
CA ILE A 95 -8.21 -4.50 -7.30
C ILE A 95 -8.18 -6.01 -7.48
N GLU A 96 -9.34 -6.63 -7.40
CA GLU A 96 -9.50 -8.06 -7.66
C GLU A 96 -10.81 -8.32 -8.39
N ILE A 97 -10.73 -9.08 -9.47
CA ILE A 97 -11.89 -9.38 -10.32
C ILE A 97 -12.88 -10.34 -9.69
N ARG A 98 -12.41 -11.21 -8.79
CA ARG A 98 -13.25 -12.19 -8.10
C ARG A 98 -13.70 -11.64 -6.76
N HIS A 99 -15.00 -11.46 -6.60
CA HIS A 99 -15.57 -10.95 -5.36
C HIS A 99 -15.08 -11.70 -4.11
N PHE A 100 -15.11 -13.04 -4.15
CA PHE A 100 -14.66 -13.86 -3.02
C PHE A 100 -13.17 -13.63 -2.67
N ALA A 101 -12.30 -13.52 -3.67
CA ALA A 101 -10.88 -13.26 -3.43
C ALA A 101 -10.62 -11.85 -2.88
N ALA A 102 -11.43 -10.85 -3.30
CA ALA A 102 -11.38 -9.50 -2.73
C ALA A 102 -11.74 -9.50 -1.24
N GLU A 103 -12.78 -10.24 -0.84
CA GLU A 103 -13.16 -10.39 0.58
C GLU A 103 -12.07 -11.12 1.38
N VAL A 104 -11.45 -12.16 0.80
CA VAL A 104 -10.30 -12.84 1.43
C VAL A 104 -9.14 -11.88 1.62
N ALA A 105 -8.84 -11.02 0.65
CA ALA A 105 -7.76 -10.04 0.75
C ALA A 105 -8.01 -9.02 1.87
N ARG A 106 -9.24 -8.52 2.02
CA ARG A 106 -9.63 -7.64 3.12
C ARG A 106 -9.42 -8.32 4.47
N LEU A 107 -9.97 -9.52 4.63
CA LEU A 107 -9.82 -10.29 5.86
C LEU A 107 -8.35 -10.57 6.17
N ALA A 108 -7.54 -10.91 5.18
CA ALA A 108 -6.12 -11.17 5.35
C ALA A 108 -5.35 -9.94 5.87
N LEU A 109 -5.69 -8.73 5.40
CA LEU A 109 -5.11 -7.48 5.91
C LEU A 109 -5.50 -7.22 7.36
N VAL A 110 -6.77 -7.41 7.72
CA VAL A 110 -7.25 -7.27 9.11
C VAL A 110 -6.56 -8.27 10.04
N ILE A 111 -6.43 -9.53 9.62
CA ILE A 111 -5.70 -10.55 10.38
C ILE A 111 -4.21 -10.16 10.52
N ALA A 112 -3.60 -9.62 9.47
CA ALA A 112 -2.21 -9.17 9.52
C ALA A 112 -2.00 -8.01 10.51
N GLU A 113 -2.93 -7.06 10.58
CA GLU A 113 -2.93 -5.99 11.58
C GLU A 113 -2.95 -6.56 13.00
N TYR A 114 -3.94 -7.42 13.28
CA TYR A 114 -4.02 -8.08 14.59
C TYR A 114 -2.74 -8.84 14.95
N GLN A 115 -2.19 -9.62 14.01
CA GLN A 115 -0.96 -10.37 14.22
C GLN A 115 0.25 -9.47 14.52
N CYS A 116 0.36 -8.33 13.83
CA CYS A 116 1.41 -7.35 14.09
C CYS A 116 1.23 -6.69 15.45
N ASP A 117 0.01 -6.34 15.83
CA ASP A 117 -0.27 -5.76 17.15
C ASP A 117 0.01 -6.77 18.27
N GLU A 118 -0.38 -8.04 18.12
CA GLU A 118 -0.07 -9.09 19.07
C GLU A 118 1.44 -9.29 19.21
N LEU A 119 2.17 -9.32 18.09
CA LEU A 119 3.62 -9.54 18.05
C LEU A 119 4.40 -8.38 18.70
N HIS A 120 4.02 -7.13 18.41
CA HIS A 120 4.82 -5.95 18.78
C HIS A 120 4.35 -5.25 20.05
N ARG A 121 3.08 -5.38 20.42
CA ARG A 121 2.46 -4.69 21.57
C ARG A 121 1.85 -5.63 22.60
N GLY A 122 1.78 -6.93 22.27
CA GLY A 122 1.23 -7.97 23.14
C GLY A 122 -0.29 -8.15 22.99
N ARG A 123 -0.73 -9.37 23.29
CA ARG A 123 -2.10 -9.86 23.08
C ARG A 123 -3.18 -9.00 23.72
N ARG A 124 -2.92 -8.47 24.94
CA ARG A 124 -3.91 -7.67 25.67
C ARG A 124 -4.27 -6.39 24.93
N LEU A 125 -3.28 -5.65 24.41
CA LEU A 125 -3.50 -4.42 23.64
C LEU A 125 -4.11 -4.73 22.28
N ALA A 126 -3.62 -5.77 21.59
CA ALA A 126 -4.17 -6.19 20.31
C ALA A 126 -5.66 -6.52 20.40
N LEU A 127 -6.11 -7.29 21.41
CA LEU A 127 -7.51 -7.61 21.57
C LEU A 127 -8.39 -6.41 21.94
N ALA A 128 -7.87 -5.46 22.71
CA ALA A 128 -8.62 -4.29 23.13
C ALA A 128 -8.93 -3.33 21.97
N GLU A 129 -8.09 -3.33 20.94
CA GLU A 129 -8.19 -2.40 19.81
C GLU A 129 -8.71 -3.05 18.52
N PHE A 130 -8.91 -4.38 18.51
CA PHE A 130 -9.28 -5.13 17.32
C PHE A 130 -10.70 -4.82 16.80
N LEU A 131 -11.59 -4.29 17.60
CA LEU A 131 -12.97 -3.97 17.26
C LEU A 131 -13.27 -2.48 17.54
N PRO A 132 -14.04 -1.79 16.67
CA PRO A 132 -14.85 -2.29 15.56
C PRO A 132 -14.08 -2.39 14.24
N LEU A 133 -14.47 -3.37 13.41
CA LEU A 133 -14.01 -3.47 12.02
C LEU A 133 -14.67 -2.34 11.21
N GLU A 134 -13.90 -1.34 10.84
CA GLU A 134 -14.39 -0.28 9.95
C GLU A 134 -14.48 -0.80 8.51
N ASN A 135 -15.63 -0.57 7.86
CA ASN A 135 -15.92 -1.04 6.51
C ASN A 135 -15.31 -0.14 5.43
N ASP A 136 -14.04 0.17 5.51
CA ASP A 136 -13.35 0.93 4.46
C ASP A 136 -13.04 0.04 3.25
N ASN A 137 -13.38 0.53 2.07
CA ASN A 137 -13.18 -0.19 0.80
C ASN A 137 -11.72 -0.09 0.32
N TRP A 138 -10.81 -0.81 0.95
CA TRP A 138 -9.39 -0.85 0.55
C TRP A 138 -9.16 -1.73 -0.67
N ILE A 139 -9.96 -2.80 -0.81
CA ILE A 139 -9.88 -3.73 -1.93
C ILE A 139 -11.15 -3.56 -2.76
N THR A 140 -10.97 -3.17 -4.00
CA THR A 140 -12.07 -2.92 -4.94
C THR A 140 -12.31 -4.16 -5.77
N HIS A 141 -13.56 -4.66 -5.77
CA HIS A 141 -13.96 -5.71 -6.69
C HIS A 141 -14.18 -5.13 -8.08
N GLY A 142 -13.50 -5.68 -9.09
CA GLY A 142 -13.68 -5.28 -10.48
C GLY A 142 -12.50 -5.61 -11.38
N ASN A 143 -12.67 -5.34 -12.67
CA ASN A 143 -11.62 -5.51 -13.67
C ASN A 143 -10.69 -4.28 -13.65
N ALA A 144 -9.42 -4.48 -13.29
CA ALA A 144 -8.43 -3.41 -13.21
C ALA A 144 -8.23 -2.65 -14.53
N LEU A 145 -8.49 -3.28 -15.66
CA LEU A 145 -8.38 -2.65 -16.98
C LEU A 145 -9.52 -1.69 -17.31
N ARG A 146 -10.65 -1.84 -16.60
CA ARG A 146 -11.86 -1.04 -16.82
C ARG A 146 -12.07 0.00 -15.72
N LEU A 147 -11.36 -0.14 -14.60
CA LEU A 147 -11.45 0.79 -13.47
C LEU A 147 -10.47 1.94 -13.62
N ASP A 148 -10.89 3.10 -13.16
CA ASP A 148 -10.01 4.26 -13.01
C ASP A 148 -9.16 4.11 -11.75
N TRP A 149 -7.89 3.80 -11.91
CA TRP A 149 -6.95 3.58 -10.81
C TRP A 149 -6.77 4.83 -9.94
N THR A 150 -6.94 6.02 -10.50
CA THR A 150 -6.82 7.27 -9.74
C THR A 150 -7.99 7.46 -8.76
N LYS A 151 -9.14 6.81 -9.01
CA LYS A 151 -10.26 6.77 -8.07
C LYS A 151 -10.09 5.70 -7.00
N VAL A 152 -9.49 4.56 -7.35
CA VAL A 152 -9.23 3.46 -6.40
C VAL A 152 -8.08 3.81 -5.47
N CYS A 153 -7.00 4.35 -6.02
CA CYS A 153 -5.81 4.78 -5.30
C CYS A 153 -5.41 6.20 -5.75
N PRO A 154 -6.06 7.23 -5.23
CA PRO A 154 -5.74 8.61 -5.60
C PRO A 154 -4.27 8.91 -5.32
N PRO A 155 -3.56 9.64 -6.20
CA PRO A 155 -2.19 10.05 -5.93
C PRO A 155 -2.12 10.86 -4.63
N THR A 156 -1.10 10.58 -3.81
CA THR A 156 -0.83 11.33 -2.60
C THR A 156 -0.12 12.63 -2.97
N GLY A 157 -0.45 13.75 -2.32
CA GLY A 157 0.20 15.03 -2.54
C GLY A 157 -0.47 15.97 -3.56
N THR A 158 -1.59 15.58 -4.19
CA THR A 158 -2.41 16.50 -5.00
C THR A 158 -3.42 17.31 -4.18
N GLY A 159 -3.45 17.13 -2.87
CA GLY A 159 -4.14 18.03 -1.98
C GLY A 159 -3.34 19.33 -1.89
N GLY A 160 -3.51 20.23 -2.85
CA GLY A 160 -3.09 21.61 -2.65
C GLY A 160 -3.63 22.06 -1.30
N VAL A 161 -2.78 22.71 -0.50
CA VAL A 161 -3.20 23.42 0.69
C VAL A 161 -4.38 24.28 0.26
N LYS A 162 -5.61 23.88 0.59
CA LYS A 162 -6.73 24.80 0.59
C LYS A 162 -6.43 25.74 1.73
N LEU A 163 -5.74 26.82 1.42
CA LEU A 163 -5.79 28.02 2.24
C LEU A 163 -7.27 28.43 2.22
N THR A 164 -8.04 28.05 3.21
CA THR A 164 -9.29 28.69 3.52
C THR A 164 -8.91 30.10 3.97
N GLU A 165 -9.50 31.09 3.31
CA GLU A 165 -9.21 32.52 3.53
C GLU A 165 -9.40 32.98 4.98
N ASP A 166 -10.00 32.17 5.83
CA ASP A 166 -10.27 32.47 7.24
C ASP A 166 -9.11 32.19 8.20
N ASP A 167 -7.99 31.56 7.74
CA ASP A 167 -6.90 31.17 8.64
C ASP A 167 -5.70 32.13 8.63
N LEU A 168 -5.80 33.23 7.90
CA LEU A 168 -4.73 34.22 7.71
C LEU A 168 -4.40 35.07 8.94
N PHE A 169 -5.21 35.01 10.01
CA PHE A 169 -5.08 35.93 11.14
C PHE A 169 -5.05 35.31 12.55
N GLN A 170 -5.08 34.02 12.73
CA GLN A 170 -5.23 33.40 14.06
C GLN A 170 -4.16 32.38 14.50
N THR A 171 -3.21 32.03 13.69
CA THR A 171 -2.11 31.14 14.13
C THR A 171 -0.83 31.94 14.20
N PRO A 172 -0.15 32.03 15.39
CA PRO A 172 1.22 32.53 15.43
C PRO A 172 2.07 31.61 14.56
N LEU A 173 2.80 32.20 13.62
CA LEU A 173 3.84 31.53 12.84
C LEU A 173 4.95 31.07 13.82
N GLU A 174 4.75 29.95 14.51
CA GLU A 174 5.89 29.14 14.86
C GLU A 174 6.48 28.69 13.54
N GLN A 175 7.74 29.06 13.31
CA GLN A 175 8.57 28.59 12.22
C GLN A 175 8.61 27.06 12.28
N ALA A 176 7.58 26.41 11.73
CA ALA A 176 7.72 25.06 11.26
C ALA A 176 8.73 25.14 10.12
N GLU A 177 9.97 24.73 10.36
CA GLU A 177 10.90 24.39 9.29
C GLU A 177 10.15 23.39 8.41
N PHE A 178 9.68 23.88 7.27
CA PHE A 178 9.07 23.06 6.23
C PHE A 178 10.18 22.14 5.73
N ASP A 179 10.12 20.89 6.17
CA ASP A 179 10.94 19.82 5.64
C ASP A 179 10.30 19.41 4.32
N PHE A 180 10.63 20.14 3.25
CA PHE A 180 10.07 19.96 1.90
C PHE A 180 10.41 18.60 1.28
N GLU A 181 11.28 17.81 1.90
CA GLU A 181 11.74 16.55 1.31
C GLU A 181 10.72 15.39 1.35
N ASN A 182 9.58 15.47 2.10
CA ASN A 182 8.65 14.35 2.22
C ASN A 182 7.19 14.70 2.55
N GLU A 183 6.65 15.81 2.10
CA GLU A 183 5.24 16.17 2.35
C GLU A 183 4.23 15.38 1.50
N GLY A 184 4.65 14.72 0.44
CA GLY A 184 3.79 13.89 -0.40
C GLY A 184 3.85 12.44 0.03
N GLY A 185 2.71 11.80 0.26
CA GLY A 185 2.68 10.35 0.41
C GLY A 185 3.14 9.68 -0.88
N GLU A 186 3.97 8.66 -0.77
CA GLU A 186 4.46 7.87 -1.89
C GLU A 186 3.46 6.75 -2.19
N THR A 187 3.25 6.44 -3.47
CA THR A 187 2.43 5.30 -3.89
C THR A 187 3.28 4.31 -4.67
N TYR A 188 3.42 3.11 -4.15
CA TYR A 188 4.13 2.02 -4.80
C TYR A 188 3.14 1.05 -5.42
N ILE A 189 3.28 0.83 -6.73
CA ILE A 189 2.46 -0.13 -7.47
C ILE A 189 3.26 -1.41 -7.61
N CYS A 190 2.74 -2.51 -7.09
CA CYS A 190 3.38 -3.82 -7.15
C CYS A 190 2.34 -4.92 -7.22
N GLY A 191 2.68 -6.07 -7.77
CA GLY A 191 1.80 -7.21 -7.87
C GLY A 191 2.36 -8.27 -8.81
N ASN A 192 1.64 -9.38 -8.90
CA ASN A 192 1.90 -10.44 -9.86
C ASN A 192 0.62 -10.77 -10.62
N PRO A 193 0.25 -9.95 -11.61
CA PRO A 193 -0.98 -10.16 -12.36
C PRO A 193 -0.92 -11.47 -13.14
N PRO A 194 -2.07 -12.17 -13.31
CA PRO A 194 -2.13 -13.41 -14.06
C PRO A 194 -1.78 -13.16 -15.53
N TYR A 195 -0.90 -13.99 -16.07
CA TYR A 195 -0.47 -13.89 -17.46
C TYR A 195 -1.30 -14.81 -18.37
N VAL A 196 -1.90 -14.22 -19.41
CA VAL A 196 -2.58 -14.95 -20.47
C VAL A 196 -1.97 -14.58 -21.82
N GLY A 197 -1.25 -15.52 -22.45
CA GLY A 197 -0.67 -15.29 -23.77
C GLY A 197 -1.73 -14.98 -24.84
N GLY A 198 -1.42 -14.11 -25.80
CA GLY A 198 -2.36 -13.57 -26.79
C GLY A 198 -3.18 -14.60 -27.57
N LYS A 199 -2.66 -15.84 -27.76
CA LYS A 199 -3.39 -16.94 -28.41
C LYS A 199 -4.50 -17.54 -27.52
N LYS A 200 -4.44 -17.33 -26.20
CA LYS A 200 -5.39 -17.88 -25.20
C LYS A 200 -6.35 -16.82 -24.66
N GLN A 201 -6.22 -15.59 -25.11
CA GLN A 201 -7.11 -14.50 -24.71
C GLN A 201 -8.46 -14.65 -25.37
N ASP A 202 -9.53 -14.44 -24.63
CA ASP A 202 -10.88 -14.36 -25.14
C ASP A 202 -11.14 -13.00 -25.85
N PRO A 203 -12.27 -12.86 -26.57
CA PRO A 203 -12.61 -11.64 -27.29
C PRO A 203 -12.68 -10.38 -26.39
N ASN A 204 -13.22 -10.52 -25.16
CA ASN A 204 -13.36 -9.40 -24.21
C ASN A 204 -11.99 -8.93 -23.71
N GLN A 205 -11.07 -9.87 -23.43
CA GLN A 205 -9.72 -9.57 -23.01
C GLN A 205 -8.94 -8.84 -24.11
N LYS A 206 -9.12 -9.22 -25.37
CA LYS A 206 -8.53 -8.52 -26.52
C LYS A 206 -9.08 -7.10 -26.69
N GLU A 207 -10.39 -6.94 -26.48
CA GLU A 207 -11.04 -5.63 -26.53
C GLU A 207 -10.54 -4.70 -25.40
N ASP A 208 -10.40 -5.22 -24.18
CA ASP A 208 -9.85 -4.47 -23.05
C ASP A 208 -8.43 -3.95 -23.36
N ILE A 209 -7.58 -4.82 -23.93
CA ILE A 209 -6.22 -4.43 -24.37
C ILE A 209 -6.28 -3.35 -25.45
N ALA A 210 -7.09 -3.57 -26.50
CA ALA A 210 -7.21 -2.61 -27.60
C ALA A 210 -7.67 -1.25 -27.10
N THR A 211 -8.57 -1.20 -26.11
CA THR A 211 -9.07 0.04 -25.52
C THR A 211 -7.99 0.78 -24.75
N ILE A 212 -7.20 0.08 -23.92
CA ILE A 212 -6.15 0.71 -23.10
C ILE A 212 -5.00 1.22 -23.95
N PHE A 213 -4.63 0.47 -24.98
CA PHE A 213 -3.53 0.82 -25.87
C PHE A 213 -3.94 1.59 -27.12
N ALA A 214 -5.21 2.02 -27.23
CA ALA A 214 -5.71 2.79 -28.34
C ALA A 214 -4.83 4.03 -28.61
N GLY A 215 -4.30 4.13 -29.84
CA GLY A 215 -3.43 5.24 -30.25
C GLY A 215 -1.98 5.18 -29.77
N ARG A 216 -1.54 4.11 -29.11
CA ARG A 216 -0.14 3.91 -28.66
C ARG A 216 0.55 2.84 -29.50
N GLN A 217 1.86 3.04 -29.82
CA GLN A 217 2.67 1.99 -30.44
C GLN A 217 3.03 0.95 -29.37
N HIS A 218 2.46 -0.27 -29.48
CA HIS A 218 2.61 -1.31 -28.46
C HIS A 218 2.92 -2.70 -29.03
N LYS A 219 3.52 -2.77 -30.20
CA LYS A 219 3.76 -4.01 -30.97
C LYS A 219 4.33 -5.20 -30.17
N ASN A 220 4.97 -4.96 -29.03
CA ASN A 220 5.54 -6.01 -28.19
C ASN A 220 4.76 -6.25 -26.88
N LEU A 221 3.83 -5.38 -26.49
CA LEU A 221 3.07 -5.51 -25.25
C LEU A 221 1.84 -6.41 -25.39
N GLU A 222 1.30 -6.56 -26.63
CA GLU A 222 0.17 -7.45 -26.92
C GLU A 222 0.43 -8.93 -26.58
N THR A 223 1.71 -9.35 -26.60
CA THR A 223 2.12 -10.72 -26.26
C THR A 223 2.46 -10.90 -24.78
N MET A 224 2.69 -9.81 -24.03
CA MET A 224 3.13 -9.81 -22.63
C MET A 224 1.99 -9.48 -21.67
N TYR A 225 0.76 -9.57 -22.13
CA TYR A 225 -0.36 -9.08 -21.37
C TYR A 225 -0.71 -9.98 -20.19
N ALA A 226 -0.70 -9.39 -19.03
CA ALA A 226 -1.34 -9.95 -17.86
C ALA A 226 -2.82 -9.58 -17.91
N ALA A 227 -3.65 -10.51 -18.34
CA ALA A 227 -5.07 -10.33 -18.17
C ALA A 227 -5.38 -10.39 -16.69
N SER A 228 -5.83 -9.28 -16.12
CA SER A 228 -6.63 -9.34 -14.92
C SER A 228 -7.91 -10.09 -15.30
N CYS A 229 -7.98 -11.33 -14.99
CA CYS A 229 -9.18 -12.12 -15.19
C CYS A 229 -10.01 -12.13 -13.95
#